data_3dd8117dc7462bc164c95871fe2b4fc3
#
_entry.id   3dd8117dc7462bc164c95871fe2b4fc3
#
_cell.length_a   1.000
_cell.length_b   1.000
_cell.length_c   1.000
_cell.angle_alpha   90.00
_cell.angle_beta   90.00
_cell.angle_gamma   90.00
#
_symmetry.space_group_name_H-M   'P 1'
#
loop_
_entity.id
_entity.type
_entity.pdbx_description
1 polymer ?
#
loop_
_entity_poly.entity_id
_entity_poly.type
_entity_poly.pdbx_seq_one_letter_code
_entity_poly.pdbx_strand_id
1 'polypeptide(L)'
;EGQIWYNSTSGVFKDVISTNAWSSGGSMITNRYEIAGFGTQTAAVMAVGGIPGASNLVEEYNGTGFTSATVYPATLRNSTACGTETAGLVFGGRIDPPPSTIWQVITREYNGSSWTTGGDMGTGRYGLGGAGVQTSAVAFGGYATTNLNSTEEYDGSSWTAGNAMGTARYRLAGNGTLTAALASGGTTYPYPGAVQTAVEEYDGTNWTNGAVLPAANRMGARSWGEQTNTILSGGNTGSPSYTAAPATINYDGSSWSTKTATLGTGVAQQGSSTGTNSSTGLFAGGQNTGATAVLGVTQEYAETANVITGGAWASGGNLGTARNRIGGAGTQ
;
A
#
# COMPACT_ATOMS: atom_id res chain seq x y z
N GLU A 1 -9.30 -1.34 -19.35
CA GLU A 1 -8.68 -0.46 -20.38
C GLU A 1 -9.30 -0.77 -21.74
N GLY A 2 -9.69 0.29 -22.51
CA GLY A 2 -10.05 0.13 -23.91
C GLY A 2 -11.46 -0.41 -24.20
N GLN A 3 -12.43 -0.22 -23.33
CA GLN A 3 -13.82 -0.47 -23.73
C GLN A 3 -14.29 0.67 -24.64
N ILE A 4 -14.46 0.35 -25.90
CA ILE A 4 -15.09 1.25 -26.88
C ILE A 4 -16.56 0.89 -26.95
N TRP A 5 -17.45 1.87 -26.73
CA TRP A 5 -18.88 1.68 -26.92
C TRP A 5 -19.47 2.76 -27.79
N TYR A 6 -20.54 2.41 -28.49
CA TYR A 6 -21.29 3.34 -29.31
C TYR A 6 -22.48 3.90 -28.51
N ASN A 7 -22.54 5.21 -28.39
CA ASN A 7 -23.70 5.88 -27.83
C ASN A 7 -24.69 6.17 -28.95
N SER A 8 -25.73 5.36 -29.05
CA SER A 8 -26.74 5.48 -30.11
C SER A 8 -27.55 6.78 -30.03
N THR A 9 -27.64 7.46 -28.88
CA THR A 9 -28.34 8.71 -28.71
C THR A 9 -27.53 9.89 -29.24
N SER A 10 -26.22 9.89 -29.04
CA SER A 10 -25.32 10.96 -29.51
C SER A 10 -24.63 10.63 -30.84
N GLY A 11 -24.73 9.40 -31.32
CA GLY A 11 -24.09 8.95 -32.57
C GLY A 11 -22.58 8.89 -32.55
N VAL A 12 -21.97 8.83 -31.36
CA VAL A 12 -20.50 8.86 -31.22
C VAL A 12 -19.97 7.61 -30.53
N PHE A 13 -18.77 7.20 -30.91
CA PHE A 13 -17.99 6.22 -30.16
C PHE A 13 -17.34 6.90 -28.95
N LYS A 14 -17.36 6.23 -27.83
CA LYS A 14 -16.69 6.64 -26.61
C LYS A 14 -15.69 5.58 -26.19
N ASP A 15 -14.54 6.02 -25.72
CA ASP A 15 -13.53 5.18 -25.11
C ASP A 15 -13.24 5.70 -23.70
N VAL A 16 -13.05 4.79 -22.76
CA VAL A 16 -12.52 5.14 -21.43
C VAL A 16 -11.04 4.84 -21.42
N ILE A 17 -10.25 5.90 -21.42
CA ILE A 17 -8.82 5.80 -21.17
C ILE A 17 -8.61 6.11 -19.69
N SER A 18 -8.14 5.10 -18.96
CA SER A 18 -7.62 5.29 -17.62
C SER A 18 -6.15 5.70 -17.72
N THR A 19 -5.83 6.87 -17.20
CA THR A 19 -4.44 7.34 -17.04
C THR A 19 -4.06 7.24 -15.58
N ASN A 20 -2.86 6.72 -15.32
CA ASN A 20 -2.30 6.66 -13.98
C ASN A 20 -0.95 7.39 -13.95
N ALA A 21 -0.68 8.09 -12.85
CA ALA A 21 0.54 8.87 -12.68
C ALA A 21 0.98 8.90 -11.22
N TRP A 22 2.30 9.00 -11.05
CA TRP A 22 2.91 9.42 -9.80
C TRP A 22 3.39 10.85 -9.95
N SER A 23 3.07 11.69 -8.96
CA SER A 23 3.59 13.06 -8.82
C SER A 23 4.36 13.20 -7.52
N SER A 24 5.29 14.16 -7.46
CA SER A 24 5.98 14.47 -6.21
C SER A 24 5.08 15.30 -5.32
N GLY A 25 4.91 14.88 -4.07
CA GLY A 25 4.33 15.67 -2.99
C GLY A 25 5.40 16.41 -2.19
N GLY A 26 4.99 17.20 -1.19
CA GLY A 26 5.90 17.83 -0.24
C GLY A 26 6.66 16.78 0.56
N SER A 27 7.98 16.94 0.71
CA SER A 27 8.81 16.00 1.45
C SER A 27 8.49 15.98 2.94
N MET A 28 8.70 14.82 3.58
CA MET A 28 8.66 14.70 5.04
C MET A 28 9.67 15.66 5.69
N ILE A 29 9.35 16.18 6.87
CA ILE A 29 10.24 17.03 7.67
C ILE A 29 11.47 16.22 8.10
N THR A 30 11.25 14.96 8.49
CA THR A 30 12.32 14.05 8.91
C THR A 30 12.33 12.78 8.05
N ASN A 31 13.46 12.52 7.40
CA ASN A 31 13.65 11.30 6.61
C ASN A 31 13.54 10.07 7.51
N ARG A 32 12.64 9.14 7.18
CA ARG A 32 12.39 7.93 7.97
C ARG A 32 12.09 6.72 7.08
N TYR A 33 12.32 5.55 7.64
CA TYR A 33 11.95 4.26 7.04
C TYR A 33 11.23 3.38 8.07
N GLU A 34 10.60 2.30 7.65
CA GLU A 34 9.82 1.42 8.52
C GLU A 34 8.69 2.17 9.27
N ILE A 35 8.03 3.07 8.55
CA ILE A 35 7.01 4.00 9.03
C ILE A 35 5.65 3.30 9.08
N ALA A 36 4.84 3.64 10.06
CA ALA A 36 3.42 3.33 10.11
C ALA A 36 2.62 4.52 9.56
N GLY A 37 1.90 4.34 8.46
CA GLY A 37 1.07 5.38 7.85
C GLY A 37 -0.38 4.96 7.73
N PHE A 38 -1.27 5.94 7.88
CA PHE A 38 -2.72 5.77 7.76
C PHE A 38 -3.36 7.06 7.25
N GLY A 39 -4.62 6.98 6.81
CA GLY A 39 -5.35 8.10 6.23
C GLY A 39 -5.54 8.00 4.72
N THR A 40 -5.68 9.15 4.06
CA THR A 40 -5.87 9.28 2.63
C THR A 40 -4.67 9.96 1.96
N GLN A 41 -4.71 10.14 0.64
CA GLN A 41 -3.67 10.88 -0.09
C GLN A 41 -3.51 12.33 0.39
N THR A 42 -4.59 13.00 0.77
CA THR A 42 -4.61 14.43 1.13
C THR A 42 -4.81 14.69 2.62
N ALA A 43 -4.95 13.63 3.43
CA ALA A 43 -5.11 13.70 4.88
C ALA A 43 -4.50 12.44 5.49
N ALA A 44 -3.19 12.44 5.69
CA ALA A 44 -2.41 11.27 6.09
C ALA A 44 -1.54 11.54 7.32
N VAL A 45 -1.31 10.51 8.09
CA VAL A 45 -0.41 10.52 9.25
C VAL A 45 0.72 9.53 9.02
N MET A 46 1.96 9.99 9.22
CA MET A 46 3.19 9.20 9.20
C MET A 46 3.77 9.13 10.60
N ALA A 47 3.51 8.04 11.29
CA ALA A 47 3.90 7.84 12.67
C ALA A 47 5.12 6.93 12.79
N VAL A 48 5.97 7.20 13.77
CA VAL A 48 7.14 6.39 14.16
C VAL A 48 8.13 6.15 13.01
N GLY A 49 8.90 5.07 13.05
CA GLY A 49 9.87 4.73 12.01
C GLY A 49 11.32 4.82 12.47
N GLY A 50 12.27 4.55 11.57
CA GLY A 50 13.71 4.55 11.84
C GLY A 50 14.46 5.78 11.32
N ILE A 51 15.40 6.34 12.15
CA ILE A 51 16.33 7.46 11.87
C ILE A 51 17.64 7.30 12.63
N PRO A 52 18.63 6.67 12.27
CA PRO A 52 18.74 5.25 11.99
C PRO A 52 18.15 4.34 13.07
N GLY A 53 17.92 4.85 14.30
CA GLY A 53 17.22 4.15 15.39
C GLY A 53 15.71 4.32 15.34
N ALA A 54 14.98 3.67 16.24
CA ALA A 54 13.53 3.84 16.38
C ALA A 54 13.16 5.26 16.79
N SER A 55 12.06 5.79 16.29
CA SER A 55 11.59 7.17 16.48
C SER A 55 10.16 7.19 17.01
N ASN A 56 9.78 8.29 17.64
CA ASN A 56 8.41 8.57 18.08
C ASN A 56 7.79 9.76 17.31
N LEU A 57 8.44 10.24 16.27
CA LEU A 57 7.96 11.38 15.49
C LEU A 57 6.66 11.05 14.76
N VAL A 58 5.79 12.03 14.69
CA VAL A 58 4.53 11.98 13.94
C VAL A 58 4.45 13.22 13.05
N GLU A 59 4.11 13.03 11.82
CA GLU A 59 3.92 14.09 10.83
C GLU A 59 2.60 13.87 10.09
N GLU A 60 1.85 14.94 9.90
CA GLU A 60 0.58 14.97 9.17
C GLU A 60 0.76 15.62 7.81
N TYR A 61 0.19 15.01 6.79
CA TYR A 61 0.21 15.46 5.40
C TYR A 61 -1.15 15.99 4.98
N ASN A 62 -1.20 17.21 4.46
CA ASN A 62 -2.43 17.90 4.07
C ASN A 62 -2.68 17.95 2.56
N GLY A 63 -2.01 17.11 1.77
CA GLY A 63 -2.07 17.13 0.30
C GLY A 63 -1.05 18.05 -0.36
N THR A 64 -0.29 18.84 0.40
CA THR A 64 0.77 19.72 -0.14
C THR A 64 2.08 19.63 0.64
N GLY A 65 2.03 19.41 1.96
CA GLY A 65 3.21 19.34 2.80
C GLY A 65 2.94 18.71 4.15
N PHE A 66 4.02 18.45 4.87
CA PHE A 66 3.97 17.85 6.20
C PHE A 66 4.06 18.90 7.30
N THR A 67 3.35 18.66 8.39
CA THR A 67 3.45 19.39 9.66
C THR A 67 3.73 18.40 10.78
N SER A 68 4.50 18.83 11.80
CA SER A 68 4.74 18.01 12.99
C SER A 68 3.47 17.91 13.82
N ALA A 69 3.14 16.71 14.27
CA ALA A 69 2.00 16.43 15.14
C ALA A 69 2.43 15.89 16.50
N THR A 70 1.46 15.59 17.37
CA THR A 70 1.71 15.04 18.70
C THR A 70 2.49 13.72 18.60
N VAL A 71 3.67 13.68 19.22
CA VAL A 71 4.56 12.51 19.18
C VAL A 71 3.89 11.26 19.73
N TYR A 72 4.25 10.13 19.14
CA TYR A 72 3.82 8.82 19.62
C TYR A 72 4.41 8.54 21.02
N PRO A 73 3.68 7.90 21.94
CA PRO A 73 4.14 7.72 23.35
C PRO A 73 5.37 6.83 23.53
N ALA A 74 5.86 6.19 22.50
CA ALA A 74 7.05 5.31 22.54
C ALA A 74 7.87 5.43 21.25
N THR A 75 9.17 5.13 21.30
CA THR A 75 9.98 5.02 20.08
C THR A 75 9.76 3.65 19.46
N LEU A 76 9.29 3.63 18.20
CA LEU A 76 8.96 2.41 17.47
C LEU A 76 9.43 2.46 16.02
N ARG A 77 9.57 1.28 15.42
CA ARG A 77 9.64 1.08 13.97
C ARG A 77 9.09 -0.28 13.56
N ASN A 78 8.84 -0.49 12.27
CA ASN A 78 8.27 -1.73 11.73
C ASN A 78 6.92 -2.12 12.37
N SER A 79 6.17 -1.14 12.86
CA SER A 79 4.76 -1.26 13.22
C SER A 79 3.89 -1.14 11.98
N THR A 80 2.63 -1.50 12.11
CA THR A 80 1.63 -1.24 11.08
C THR A 80 0.55 -0.31 11.58
N ALA A 81 -0.25 0.23 10.66
CA ALA A 81 -1.31 1.16 11.00
C ALA A 81 -2.48 1.05 10.03
N CYS A 82 -3.64 1.51 10.48
CA CYS A 82 -4.85 1.66 9.66
C CYS A 82 -5.73 2.79 10.19
N GLY A 83 -6.78 3.14 9.45
CA GLY A 83 -7.73 4.18 9.83
C GLY A 83 -7.59 5.47 9.04
N THR A 84 -8.19 6.54 9.58
CA THR A 84 -8.18 7.90 9.02
C THR A 84 -7.29 8.82 9.84
N GLU A 85 -6.95 10.01 9.30
CA GLU A 85 -6.15 11.02 10.00
C GLU A 85 -6.69 11.35 11.42
N THR A 86 -8.01 11.35 11.60
CA THR A 86 -8.69 11.66 12.86
C THR A 86 -9.18 10.45 13.64
N ALA A 87 -8.95 9.24 13.13
CA ALA A 87 -9.29 7.97 13.78
C ALA A 87 -8.32 6.89 13.30
N GLY A 88 -7.08 6.98 13.77
CA GLY A 88 -5.97 6.10 13.39
C GLY A 88 -5.64 5.07 14.47
N LEU A 89 -5.12 3.94 14.04
CA LEU A 89 -4.65 2.85 14.89
C LEU A 89 -3.22 2.47 14.48
N VAL A 90 -2.29 2.41 15.46
CA VAL A 90 -0.92 1.92 15.27
C VAL A 90 -0.69 0.77 16.24
N PHE A 91 -0.19 -0.36 15.75
CA PHE A 91 -0.02 -1.56 16.55
C PHE A 91 1.22 -2.39 16.16
N GLY A 92 1.72 -3.15 17.15
CA GLY A 92 2.92 -3.95 17.01
C GLY A 92 4.18 -3.12 16.81
N GLY A 93 5.18 -3.70 16.13
CA GLY A 93 6.45 -3.05 15.88
C GLY A 93 7.55 -3.49 16.83
N ARG A 94 8.67 -2.79 16.81
CA ARG A 94 9.82 -3.08 17.68
C ARG A 94 10.47 -1.83 18.22
N ILE A 95 11.06 -1.95 19.39
CA ILE A 95 11.94 -0.96 20.00
C ILE A 95 13.38 -1.38 19.75
N ASP A 96 14.23 -0.45 19.33
CA ASP A 96 15.69 -0.56 19.30
C ASP A 96 16.27 0.55 20.20
N PRO A 97 17.44 0.43 20.83
CA PRO A 97 18.62 -0.29 20.37
C PRO A 97 19.00 -1.51 21.21
N PRO A 98 20.08 -2.20 20.76
CA PRO A 98 20.68 -3.29 21.53
C PRO A 98 20.97 -2.93 23.00
N PRO A 99 21.01 -3.94 23.94
CA PRO A 99 21.19 -5.33 23.59
C PRO A 99 19.93 -6.15 23.34
N SER A 100 18.73 -5.56 23.42
CA SER A 100 17.51 -6.35 23.25
C SER A 100 16.50 -5.65 22.33
N THR A 101 16.34 -6.20 21.13
CA THR A 101 15.16 -5.91 20.32
C THR A 101 13.94 -6.48 21.03
N ILE A 102 13.00 -5.61 21.40
CA ILE A 102 11.74 -6.01 22.05
C ILE A 102 10.60 -5.84 21.03
N TRP A 103 9.97 -6.94 20.71
CA TRP A 103 8.78 -6.95 19.87
C TRP A 103 7.57 -6.49 20.66
N GLN A 104 6.81 -5.57 20.11
CA GLN A 104 5.77 -4.88 20.84
C GLN A 104 4.41 -5.51 20.63
N VAL A 105 3.62 -5.54 21.71
CA VAL A 105 2.20 -5.88 21.72
C VAL A 105 1.34 -4.63 21.66
N ILE A 106 1.92 -3.45 21.87
CA ILE A 106 1.21 -2.20 22.12
C ILE A 106 0.33 -1.77 20.96
N THR A 107 -0.82 -1.23 21.31
CA THR A 107 -1.74 -0.57 20.42
C THR A 107 -2.00 0.85 20.89
N ARG A 108 -2.02 1.80 19.97
CA ARG A 108 -2.37 3.20 20.24
C ARG A 108 -3.36 3.71 19.23
N GLU A 109 -4.33 4.45 19.72
CA GLU A 109 -5.38 5.09 18.96
C GLU A 109 -5.10 6.59 18.85
N TYR A 110 -5.23 7.14 17.65
CA TYR A 110 -5.05 8.56 17.33
C TYR A 110 -6.40 9.19 17.00
N ASN A 111 -6.68 10.35 17.59
CA ASN A 111 -7.95 11.07 17.39
C ASN A 111 -7.78 12.36 16.56
N GLY A 112 -6.66 12.53 15.85
CA GLY A 112 -6.32 13.76 15.12
C GLY A 112 -5.52 14.78 15.94
N SER A 113 -5.32 14.53 17.25
CA SER A 113 -4.57 15.47 18.10
C SER A 113 -3.79 14.79 19.23
N SER A 114 -4.24 13.64 19.69
CA SER A 114 -3.63 12.93 20.82
C SER A 114 -3.71 11.41 20.64
N TRP A 115 -2.84 10.72 21.38
CA TRP A 115 -2.76 9.25 21.40
C TRP A 115 -3.36 8.71 22.70
N THR A 116 -4.20 7.68 22.58
CA THR A 116 -4.75 6.91 23.70
C THR A 116 -4.30 5.46 23.62
N THR A 117 -4.31 4.77 24.76
CA THR A 117 -3.95 3.36 24.84
C THR A 117 -5.14 2.49 24.43
N GLY A 118 -4.98 1.66 23.41
CA GLY A 118 -5.89 0.56 23.07
C GLY A 118 -5.48 -0.73 23.77
N GLY A 119 -6.24 -1.80 23.58
CA GLY A 119 -5.89 -3.14 24.08
C GLY A 119 -4.63 -3.69 23.42
N ASP A 120 -3.77 -4.35 24.19
CA ASP A 120 -2.54 -4.94 23.68
C ASP A 120 -2.81 -6.20 22.87
N MET A 121 -2.00 -6.45 21.82
CA MET A 121 -2.00 -7.70 21.05
C MET A 121 -1.60 -8.89 21.92
N GLY A 122 -2.11 -10.08 21.61
CA GLY A 122 -1.72 -11.32 22.27
C GLY A 122 -0.27 -11.73 21.99
N THR A 123 0.29 -11.34 20.84
CA THR A 123 1.66 -11.68 20.44
C THR A 123 2.44 -10.47 19.96
N GLY A 124 3.53 -10.14 20.65
CA GLY A 124 4.45 -9.07 20.21
C GLY A 124 5.14 -9.46 18.91
N ARG A 125 5.04 -8.56 17.89
CA ARG A 125 5.56 -8.83 16.55
C ARG A 125 5.90 -7.54 15.80
N TYR A 126 6.81 -7.61 14.83
CA TYR A 126 7.14 -6.53 13.92
C TYR A 126 7.07 -6.97 12.46
N GLY A 127 7.00 -6.01 11.55
CA GLY A 127 6.92 -6.28 10.12
C GLY A 127 5.67 -7.08 9.72
N LEU A 128 4.61 -6.88 10.46
CA LEU A 128 3.29 -7.49 10.25
C LEU A 128 2.52 -6.73 9.17
N GLY A 129 1.54 -7.39 8.58
CA GLY A 129 0.49 -6.77 7.79
C GLY A 129 -0.69 -6.36 8.68
N GLY A 130 -1.50 -5.44 8.19
CA GLY A 130 -2.73 -5.04 8.85
C GLY A 130 -3.69 -4.34 7.91
N ALA A 131 -4.97 -4.36 8.27
CA ALA A 131 -6.07 -3.76 7.53
C ALA A 131 -7.18 -3.30 8.49
N GLY A 132 -8.08 -2.45 8.01
CA GLY A 132 -9.26 -2.03 8.76
C GLY A 132 -9.26 -0.55 9.12
N VAL A 133 -9.99 -0.25 10.18
CA VAL A 133 -10.15 1.08 10.78
C VAL A 133 -9.88 1.02 12.29
N GLN A 134 -9.84 2.17 12.96
CA GLN A 134 -9.51 2.27 14.40
C GLN A 134 -10.32 1.31 15.29
N THR A 135 -11.61 1.13 15.01
CA THR A 135 -12.52 0.33 15.83
C THR A 135 -12.76 -1.08 15.30
N SER A 136 -12.14 -1.47 14.20
CA SER A 136 -12.31 -2.77 13.55
C SER A 136 -11.13 -3.05 12.64
N ALA A 137 -10.11 -3.76 13.16
CA ALA A 137 -8.86 -3.99 12.46
C ALA A 137 -8.41 -5.45 12.55
N VAL A 138 -7.55 -5.85 11.63
CA VAL A 138 -6.90 -7.16 11.61
C VAL A 138 -5.39 -7.02 11.48
N ALA A 139 -4.65 -7.78 12.29
CA ALA A 139 -3.21 -7.92 12.28
C ALA A 139 -2.84 -9.34 11.85
N PHE A 140 -1.89 -9.50 10.93
CA PHE A 140 -1.51 -10.82 10.44
C PHE A 140 -0.04 -10.93 10.07
N GLY A 141 0.50 -12.15 10.20
CA GLY A 141 1.90 -12.41 9.93
C GLY A 141 2.85 -11.66 10.85
N GLY A 142 4.02 -11.32 10.33
CA GLY A 142 5.07 -10.64 11.09
C GLY A 142 6.14 -11.61 11.63
N TYR A 143 7.02 -11.08 12.45
CA TYR A 143 8.09 -11.81 13.07
C TYR A 143 8.17 -11.56 14.57
N ALA A 144 8.33 -12.64 15.32
CA ALA A 144 8.70 -12.65 16.74
C ALA A 144 9.99 -13.46 16.91
N THR A 145 9.95 -14.63 17.53
CA THR A 145 11.06 -15.59 17.54
C THR A 145 11.16 -16.38 16.24
N THR A 146 10.06 -16.44 15.49
CA THR A 146 9.92 -17.10 14.19
C THR A 146 9.04 -16.24 13.28
N ASN A 147 8.97 -16.61 11.99
CA ASN A 147 7.95 -16.07 11.11
C ASN A 147 6.57 -16.49 11.61
N LEU A 148 5.62 -15.55 11.62
CA LEU A 148 4.26 -15.80 12.07
C LEU A 148 3.30 -15.92 10.89
N ASN A 149 2.30 -16.77 11.05
CA ASN A 149 1.09 -16.80 10.22
C ASN A 149 -0.16 -16.51 11.04
N SER A 150 -0.03 -16.27 12.35
CA SER A 150 -1.16 -15.96 13.24
C SER A 150 -1.81 -14.65 12.86
N THR A 151 -3.13 -14.60 13.06
CA THR A 151 -4.00 -13.44 12.86
C THR A 151 -4.60 -13.04 14.19
N GLU A 152 -4.75 -11.74 14.41
CA GLU A 152 -5.48 -11.17 15.55
C GLU A 152 -6.43 -10.09 15.04
N GLU A 153 -7.61 -10.01 15.62
CA GLU A 153 -8.70 -9.10 15.27
C GLU A 153 -8.97 -8.11 16.40
N TYR A 154 -9.09 -6.83 16.06
CA TYR A 154 -9.37 -5.73 16.99
C TYR A 154 -10.82 -5.28 16.87
N ASP A 155 -11.52 -5.20 18.02
CA ASP A 155 -12.91 -4.78 18.11
C ASP A 155 -13.10 -3.31 18.55
N GLY A 156 -12.02 -2.53 18.59
CA GLY A 156 -12.00 -1.17 19.15
C GLY A 156 -11.63 -1.10 20.63
N SER A 157 -11.38 -2.25 21.28
CA SER A 157 -10.99 -2.29 22.70
C SER A 157 -9.98 -3.39 23.00
N SER A 158 -10.06 -4.53 22.32
CA SER A 158 -9.25 -5.72 22.59
C SER A 158 -8.94 -6.50 21.32
N TRP A 159 -7.84 -7.27 21.36
CA TRP A 159 -7.46 -8.19 20.31
C TRP A 159 -7.88 -9.62 20.64
N THR A 160 -8.44 -10.31 19.67
CA THR A 160 -8.80 -11.73 19.75
C THR A 160 -8.12 -12.52 18.64
N ALA A 161 -7.78 -13.78 18.88
CA ALA A 161 -7.14 -14.61 17.87
C ALA A 161 -8.14 -14.98 16.76
N GLY A 162 -7.74 -14.75 15.51
CA GLY A 162 -8.41 -15.22 14.30
C GLY A 162 -7.72 -16.43 13.68
N ASN A 163 -8.27 -16.98 12.60
CA ASN A 163 -7.66 -18.09 11.88
C ASN A 163 -6.36 -17.67 11.18
N ALA A 164 -5.38 -18.55 11.21
CA ALA A 164 -4.04 -18.28 10.70
C ALA A 164 -3.99 -18.28 9.18
N MET A 165 -3.07 -17.47 8.62
CA MET A 165 -2.67 -17.50 7.21
C MET A 165 -2.05 -18.87 6.85
N GLY A 166 -2.09 -19.24 5.57
CA GLY A 166 -1.43 -20.44 5.06
C GLY A 166 0.10 -20.37 5.10
N THR A 167 0.67 -19.17 4.94
CA THR A 167 2.13 -18.98 4.85
C THR A 167 2.65 -18.02 5.93
N ALA A 168 3.54 -18.51 6.79
CA ALA A 168 4.23 -17.68 7.79
C ALA A 168 5.27 -16.79 7.14
N ARG A 169 5.12 -15.45 7.27
CA ARG A 169 5.99 -14.47 6.63
C ARG A 169 5.93 -13.10 7.32
N TYR A 170 6.95 -12.27 7.12
CA TYR A 170 7.03 -10.91 7.65
C TYR A 170 7.39 -9.90 6.55
N ARG A 171 7.29 -8.61 6.85
CA ARG A 171 7.48 -7.50 5.88
C ARG A 171 6.55 -7.62 4.66
N LEU A 172 5.38 -8.15 4.88
CA LEU A 172 4.31 -8.25 3.89
C LEU A 172 3.52 -6.94 3.84
N ALA A 173 2.87 -6.69 2.72
CA ALA A 173 1.89 -5.61 2.60
C ALA A 173 0.51 -6.08 3.06
N GLY A 174 -0.25 -5.18 3.67
CA GLY A 174 -1.63 -5.43 4.10
C GLY A 174 -2.52 -4.24 3.81
N ASN A 175 -3.73 -4.49 3.33
CA ASN A 175 -4.77 -3.48 3.10
C ASN A 175 -6.17 -4.13 3.09
N GLY A 176 -7.21 -3.28 2.99
CA GLY A 176 -8.60 -3.70 3.02
C GLY A 176 -9.28 -3.40 4.36
N THR A 177 -10.23 -4.25 4.75
CA THR A 177 -11.01 -4.15 5.99
C THR A 177 -10.83 -5.39 6.87
N LEU A 178 -11.37 -5.39 8.09
CA LEU A 178 -11.38 -6.59 8.95
C LEU A 178 -11.98 -7.81 8.24
N THR A 179 -13.05 -7.63 7.49
CA THR A 179 -13.80 -8.72 6.83
C THR A 179 -13.42 -8.91 5.35
N ALA A 180 -12.48 -8.15 4.84
CA ALA A 180 -11.99 -8.25 3.46
C ALA A 180 -10.55 -7.69 3.40
N ALA A 181 -9.58 -8.42 3.99
CA ALA A 181 -8.19 -8.01 4.00
C ALA A 181 -7.36 -8.80 2.97
N LEU A 182 -6.31 -8.14 2.44
CA LEU A 182 -5.35 -8.73 1.52
C LEU A 182 -3.96 -8.74 2.14
N ALA A 183 -3.30 -9.89 2.13
CA ALA A 183 -1.91 -10.07 2.51
C ALA A 183 -1.06 -10.37 1.27
N SER A 184 -0.09 -9.52 0.96
CA SER A 184 0.68 -9.62 -0.29
C SER A 184 2.19 -9.65 -0.04
N GLY A 185 2.89 -10.61 -0.65
CA GLY A 185 4.35 -10.69 -0.67
C GLY A 185 4.99 -10.92 0.71
N GLY A 186 6.08 -10.23 0.97
CA GLY A 186 6.87 -10.39 2.19
C GLY A 186 8.07 -11.31 2.03
N THR A 187 8.63 -11.76 3.14
CA THR A 187 9.79 -12.65 3.17
C THR A 187 9.75 -13.58 4.37
N THR A 188 10.65 -14.57 4.39
CA THR A 188 10.87 -15.45 5.53
C THR A 188 12.22 -15.16 6.20
N TYR A 189 12.33 -15.41 7.51
CA TYR A 189 13.60 -15.37 8.26
C TYR A 189 14.21 -16.79 8.31
N PRO A 190 15.53 -16.98 8.40
CA PRO A 190 16.56 -15.95 8.58
C PRO A 190 16.80 -15.10 7.33
N TYR A 191 17.14 -13.84 7.59
CA TYR A 191 17.46 -12.89 6.53
C TYR A 191 18.85 -13.13 5.95
N PRO A 192 19.05 -13.15 4.63
CA PRO A 192 18.03 -12.89 3.62
C PRO A 192 17.20 -14.15 3.28
N GLY A 193 15.98 -14.19 3.76
CA GLY A 193 15.05 -15.28 3.44
C GLY A 193 14.47 -15.21 2.04
N ALA A 194 13.70 -16.22 1.67
CA ALA A 194 13.02 -16.25 0.38
C ALA A 194 11.95 -15.15 0.32
N VAL A 195 12.06 -14.24 -0.67
CA VAL A 195 11.00 -13.28 -0.96
C VAL A 195 9.79 -14.02 -1.51
N GLN A 196 8.63 -13.73 -0.96
CA GLN A 196 7.40 -14.47 -1.23
C GLN A 196 6.59 -13.80 -2.35
N THR A 197 5.99 -14.62 -3.20
CA THR A 197 4.95 -14.19 -4.17
C THR A 197 3.55 -14.48 -3.65
N ALA A 198 3.42 -15.10 -2.49
CA ALA A 198 2.14 -15.48 -1.91
C ALA A 198 1.23 -14.28 -1.68
N VAL A 199 -0.02 -14.45 -2.05
CA VAL A 199 -1.13 -13.54 -1.78
C VAL A 199 -2.22 -14.35 -1.11
N GLU A 200 -2.78 -13.81 -0.03
CA GLU A 200 -3.87 -14.46 0.70
C GLU A 200 -4.95 -13.42 1.00
N GLU A 201 -6.19 -13.85 0.90
CA GLU A 201 -7.41 -13.07 1.10
C GLU A 201 -8.13 -13.53 2.36
N TYR A 202 -8.51 -12.57 3.21
CA TYR A 202 -9.25 -12.80 4.44
C TYR A 202 -10.72 -12.41 4.26
N ASP A 203 -11.64 -13.28 4.66
CA ASP A 203 -13.08 -13.06 4.58
C ASP A 203 -13.73 -12.64 5.94
N GLY A 204 -12.91 -12.34 6.94
CA GLY A 204 -13.33 -12.08 8.31
C GLY A 204 -13.36 -13.34 9.18
N THR A 205 -13.01 -14.50 8.62
CA THR A 205 -12.94 -15.77 9.36
C THR A 205 -11.76 -16.63 8.86
N ASN A 206 -11.62 -16.78 7.55
CA ASN A 206 -10.62 -17.65 6.95
C ASN A 206 -9.76 -16.95 5.92
N TRP A 207 -8.53 -17.46 5.76
CA TRP A 207 -7.63 -17.07 4.69
C TRP A 207 -7.74 -18.03 3.52
N THR A 208 -7.81 -17.50 2.31
CA THR A 208 -7.77 -18.24 1.05
C THR A 208 -6.64 -17.71 0.17
N ASN A 209 -6.09 -18.60 -0.70
CA ASN A 209 -5.03 -18.17 -1.61
C ASN A 209 -5.62 -17.32 -2.74
N GLY A 210 -5.07 -16.11 -2.91
CA GLY A 210 -5.29 -15.25 -4.08
C GLY A 210 -4.27 -15.51 -5.19
N ALA A 211 -4.39 -14.81 -6.32
CA ALA A 211 -3.43 -14.89 -7.40
C ALA A 211 -2.06 -14.39 -6.96
N VAL A 212 -1.01 -15.19 -7.17
CA VAL A 212 0.36 -14.86 -6.77
C VAL A 212 0.90 -13.62 -7.48
N LEU A 213 1.79 -12.89 -6.81
CA LEU A 213 2.48 -11.73 -7.40
C LEU A 213 3.26 -12.15 -8.65
N PRO A 214 3.28 -11.33 -9.71
CA PRO A 214 3.98 -11.66 -10.96
C PRO A 214 5.50 -11.75 -10.81
N ALA A 215 6.07 -11.25 -9.72
CA ALA A 215 7.50 -11.34 -9.43
C ALA A 215 7.78 -11.36 -7.92
N ALA A 216 8.77 -12.15 -7.52
CA ALA A 216 9.26 -12.25 -6.13
C ALA A 216 10.19 -11.07 -5.78
N ASN A 217 9.68 -9.85 -5.79
CA ASN A 217 10.45 -8.64 -5.49
C ASN A 217 9.66 -7.63 -4.67
N ARG A 218 8.83 -8.13 -3.76
CA ARG A 218 7.90 -7.31 -2.98
C ARG A 218 8.09 -7.42 -1.47
N MET A 219 9.34 -7.63 -1.02
CA MET A 219 9.66 -7.51 0.40
C MET A 219 9.59 -6.05 0.83
N GLY A 220 8.76 -5.74 1.82
CA GLY A 220 8.57 -4.37 2.29
C GLY A 220 7.86 -3.44 1.31
N ALA A 221 7.19 -3.98 0.30
CA ALA A 221 6.25 -3.24 -0.53
C ALA A 221 5.10 -2.71 0.31
N ARG A 222 4.38 -1.71 -0.20
CA ARG A 222 3.20 -1.14 0.45
C ARG A 222 2.00 -1.20 -0.49
N SER A 223 0.85 -1.46 0.12
CA SER A 223 -0.42 -1.55 -0.58
C SER A 223 -1.46 -0.63 0.03
N TRP A 224 -2.44 -0.26 -0.77
CA TRP A 224 -3.63 0.47 -0.36
C TRP A 224 -4.81 0.11 -1.27
N GLY A 225 -6.01 0.51 -0.87
CA GLY A 225 -7.25 0.18 -1.56
C GLY A 225 -8.01 -0.96 -0.89
N GLU A 226 -8.99 -1.47 -1.60
CA GLU A 226 -9.83 -2.58 -1.16
C GLU A 226 -9.17 -3.92 -1.49
N GLN A 227 -9.62 -5.02 -0.85
CA GLN A 227 -9.14 -6.37 -1.13
C GLN A 227 -9.22 -6.72 -2.64
N THR A 228 -10.33 -6.40 -3.27
CA THR A 228 -10.60 -6.71 -4.69
C THR A 228 -10.15 -5.60 -5.65
N ASN A 229 -9.57 -4.53 -5.15
CA ASN A 229 -9.01 -3.45 -5.97
C ASN A 229 -7.86 -2.77 -5.25
N THR A 230 -6.70 -3.41 -5.31
CA THR A 230 -5.49 -3.05 -4.55
C THR A 230 -4.40 -2.53 -5.46
N ILE A 231 -3.77 -1.44 -5.06
CA ILE A 231 -2.49 -1.02 -5.62
C ILE A 231 -1.36 -1.48 -4.70
N LEU A 232 -0.31 -2.05 -5.28
CA LEU A 232 0.92 -2.43 -4.61
C LEU A 232 2.11 -1.76 -5.29
N SER A 233 2.93 -1.05 -4.52
CA SER A 233 4.11 -0.35 -5.04
C SER A 233 5.33 -0.49 -4.15
N GLY A 234 6.51 -0.26 -4.71
CA GLY A 234 7.77 -0.31 -3.99
C GLY A 234 8.20 -1.71 -3.58
N GLY A 235 9.01 -1.78 -2.54
CA GLY A 235 9.64 -3.00 -2.09
C GLY A 235 10.96 -3.30 -2.80
N ASN A 236 11.55 -4.45 -2.53
CA ASN A 236 12.81 -4.85 -3.13
C ASN A 236 12.86 -6.32 -3.51
N THR A 237 13.86 -6.67 -4.33
CA THR A 237 14.07 -8.02 -4.85
C THR A 237 14.73 -8.97 -3.85
N GLY A 238 15.02 -8.51 -2.62
CA GLY A 238 15.74 -9.32 -1.63
C GLY A 238 17.25 -9.36 -1.87
N SER A 239 17.93 -10.20 -1.08
CA SER A 239 19.37 -10.39 -1.12
C SER A 239 19.85 -11.03 -2.44
N PRO A 240 21.09 -10.71 -2.87
CA PRO A 240 22.04 -9.82 -2.20
C PRO A 240 21.93 -8.35 -2.58
N SER A 241 21.15 -7.99 -3.59
CA SER A 241 21.24 -6.67 -4.21
C SER A 241 20.23 -5.64 -3.71
N TYR A 242 19.18 -6.04 -3.00
CA TYR A 242 18.12 -5.13 -2.50
C TYR A 242 17.70 -4.05 -3.53
N THR A 243 17.54 -4.47 -4.77
CA THR A 243 17.14 -3.56 -5.84
C THR A 243 15.72 -3.10 -5.62
N ALA A 244 15.51 -1.79 -5.59
CA ALA A 244 14.18 -1.21 -5.49
C ALA A 244 13.30 -1.65 -6.66
N ALA A 245 12.03 -1.95 -6.37
CA ALA A 245 11.02 -2.29 -7.36
C ALA A 245 10.10 -1.07 -7.58
N PRO A 246 10.36 -0.20 -8.55
CA PRO A 246 9.57 1.01 -8.75
C PRO A 246 8.19 0.72 -9.38
N ALA A 247 7.99 -0.48 -9.90
CA ALA A 247 6.76 -0.84 -10.58
C ALA A 247 5.54 -0.78 -9.65
N THR A 248 4.46 -0.23 -10.17
CA THR A 248 3.14 -0.23 -9.57
C THR A 248 2.32 -1.34 -10.21
N ILE A 249 1.70 -2.17 -9.40
CA ILE A 249 0.81 -3.24 -9.86
C ILE A 249 -0.55 -3.12 -9.20
N ASN A 250 -1.59 -3.55 -9.90
CA ASN A 250 -2.97 -3.54 -9.43
C ASN A 250 -3.51 -4.97 -9.37
N TYR A 251 -4.18 -5.28 -8.28
CA TYR A 251 -5.01 -6.46 -8.10
C TYR A 251 -6.48 -6.12 -8.35
N ASP A 252 -7.17 -6.93 -9.14
CA ASP A 252 -8.59 -6.75 -9.48
C ASP A 252 -9.53 -7.73 -8.75
N GLY A 253 -9.02 -8.41 -7.72
CA GLY A 253 -9.72 -9.49 -7.00
C GLY A 253 -9.50 -10.87 -7.61
N SER A 254 -8.83 -10.99 -8.76
CA SER A 254 -8.58 -12.28 -9.44
C SER A 254 -7.19 -12.37 -10.05
N SER A 255 -6.62 -11.25 -10.49
CA SER A 255 -5.35 -11.21 -11.21
C SER A 255 -4.56 -9.90 -10.91
N TRP A 256 -3.25 -9.95 -11.18
CA TRP A 256 -2.38 -8.80 -11.10
C TRP A 256 -2.07 -8.24 -12.47
N SER A 257 -2.17 -6.94 -12.64
CA SER A 257 -1.75 -6.19 -13.83
C SER A 257 -0.70 -5.13 -13.48
N THR A 258 0.20 -4.85 -14.42
CA THR A 258 1.20 -3.77 -14.22
C THR A 258 0.62 -2.46 -14.71
N LYS A 259 0.67 -1.42 -13.87
CA LYS A 259 0.33 -0.04 -14.26
C LYS A 259 1.51 0.58 -15.02
N THR A 260 1.22 1.50 -15.92
CA THR A 260 2.26 2.24 -16.67
C THR A 260 3.03 3.22 -15.79
N ALA A 261 2.38 3.78 -14.76
CA ALA A 261 3.03 4.63 -13.79
C ALA A 261 3.96 3.85 -12.85
N THR A 262 5.17 4.33 -12.69
CA THR A 262 6.16 3.79 -11.75
C THR A 262 6.55 4.87 -10.75
N LEU A 263 6.93 4.47 -9.52
CA LEU A 263 7.52 5.39 -8.55
C LEU A 263 8.70 6.13 -9.18
N GLY A 264 8.71 7.46 -9.12
CA GLY A 264 9.77 8.29 -9.68
C GLY A 264 11.10 8.09 -8.94
N THR A 265 11.05 7.86 -7.62
CA THR A 265 12.19 7.44 -6.82
C THR A 265 11.96 6.01 -6.37
N GLY A 266 12.83 5.10 -6.79
CA GLY A 266 12.75 3.70 -6.36
C GLY A 266 13.02 3.58 -4.86
N VAL A 267 12.01 3.14 -4.12
CA VAL A 267 12.09 2.90 -2.67
C VAL A 267 12.22 1.41 -2.43
N ALA A 268 13.39 0.99 -1.94
CA ALA A 268 13.73 -0.40 -1.72
C ALA A 268 13.18 -0.98 -0.41
N GLN A 269 13.02 -0.16 0.62
CA GLN A 269 12.57 -0.62 1.93
C GLN A 269 11.56 0.35 2.54
N GLN A 270 10.43 -0.20 2.84
CA GLN A 270 9.45 0.23 3.84
C GLN A 270 9.29 1.75 4.04
N GLY A 271 8.92 2.46 2.99
CA GLY A 271 8.15 3.68 3.12
C GLY A 271 6.81 3.37 3.77
N SER A 272 5.91 4.30 3.78
CA SER A 272 4.52 4.05 4.14
C SER A 272 3.60 4.39 2.98
N SER A 273 2.47 3.72 2.88
CA SER A 273 1.43 4.06 1.94
C SER A 273 0.11 4.24 2.66
N THR A 274 -0.71 5.14 2.14
CA THR A 274 -2.07 5.36 2.61
C THR A 274 -2.99 5.56 1.41
N GLY A 275 -4.23 5.20 1.56
CA GLY A 275 -5.27 5.35 0.53
C GLY A 275 -6.43 4.43 0.85
N THR A 276 -7.65 4.93 0.66
CA THR A 276 -8.88 4.17 0.94
C THR A 276 -9.43 3.49 -0.30
N ASN A 277 -8.95 3.88 -1.48
CA ASN A 277 -9.33 3.29 -2.77
C ASN A 277 -8.10 3.19 -3.68
N SER A 278 -8.19 2.41 -4.73
CA SER A 278 -7.10 2.19 -5.69
C SER A 278 -6.78 3.38 -6.60
N SER A 279 -7.67 4.38 -6.66
CA SER A 279 -7.51 5.51 -7.59
C SER A 279 -6.59 6.60 -7.06
N THR A 280 -6.43 6.70 -5.74
CA THR A 280 -5.58 7.69 -5.09
C THR A 280 -4.78 7.06 -3.96
N GLY A 281 -3.52 7.43 -3.84
CA GLY A 281 -2.67 6.93 -2.77
C GLY A 281 -1.45 7.82 -2.54
N LEU A 282 -0.89 7.70 -1.35
CA LEU A 282 0.32 8.39 -0.92
C LEU A 282 1.39 7.36 -0.58
N PHE A 283 2.61 7.59 -1.01
CA PHE A 283 3.80 6.84 -0.61
C PHE A 283 4.81 7.80 -0.02
N ALA A 284 5.28 7.58 1.20
CA ALA A 284 6.21 8.49 1.88
C ALA A 284 7.36 7.75 2.57
N GLY A 285 8.55 8.35 2.53
CA GLY A 285 9.76 7.88 3.20
C GLY A 285 10.35 6.60 2.62
N GLY A 286 11.08 5.86 3.46
CA GLY A 286 11.72 4.59 3.10
C GLY A 286 13.23 4.70 2.92
N GLN A 287 13.84 3.70 2.27
CA GLN A 287 15.26 3.66 1.95
C GLN A 287 15.48 3.43 0.46
N ASN A 288 16.59 3.97 -0.06
CA ASN A 288 17.00 3.74 -1.44
C ASN A 288 17.53 2.32 -1.69
N THR A 289 17.81 2.00 -2.94
CA THR A 289 18.52 0.77 -3.33
C THR A 289 19.82 0.62 -2.54
N GLY A 290 20.04 -0.56 -1.99
CA GLY A 290 21.21 -0.85 -1.15
C GLY A 290 21.11 -0.32 0.27
N ALA A 291 20.00 0.31 0.66
CA ALA A 291 19.76 0.85 2.02
C ALA A 291 20.84 1.85 2.48
N THR A 292 21.44 2.61 1.55
CA THR A 292 22.53 3.56 1.82
C THR A 292 22.03 4.94 2.26
N ALA A 293 20.77 5.28 1.98
CA ALA A 293 20.16 6.54 2.39
C ALA A 293 18.71 6.35 2.85
N VAL A 294 18.35 7.06 3.93
CA VAL A 294 16.98 7.20 4.40
C VAL A 294 16.32 8.37 3.67
N LEU A 295 15.14 8.15 3.15
CA LEU A 295 14.44 9.08 2.28
C LEU A 295 13.30 9.78 3.01
N GLY A 296 13.07 11.06 2.65
CA GLY A 296 11.90 11.83 3.04
C GLY A 296 10.99 12.14 1.84
N VAL A 297 11.22 11.45 0.71
CA VAL A 297 10.43 11.67 -0.49
C VAL A 297 8.97 11.28 -0.29
N THR A 298 8.09 12.06 -0.88
CA THR A 298 6.66 11.78 -0.92
C THR A 298 6.22 11.74 -2.37
N GLN A 299 5.43 10.75 -2.71
CA GLN A 299 4.91 10.54 -4.05
C GLN A 299 3.40 10.27 -3.95
N GLU A 300 2.65 10.93 -4.79
CA GLU A 300 1.19 10.84 -4.86
C GLU A 300 0.78 10.08 -6.10
N TYR A 301 -0.04 9.05 -5.91
CA TYR A 301 -0.61 8.27 -6.99
C TYR A 301 -2.00 8.78 -7.32
N ALA A 302 -2.27 9.03 -8.58
CA ALA A 302 -3.60 9.33 -9.07
C ALA A 302 -3.92 8.49 -10.31
N GLU A 303 -5.13 7.94 -10.34
CA GLU A 303 -5.70 7.29 -11.51
C GLU A 303 -6.96 8.05 -11.91
N THR A 304 -6.96 8.57 -13.13
CA THR A 304 -8.07 9.33 -13.69
C THR A 304 -8.65 8.56 -14.88
N ALA A 305 -9.93 8.23 -14.81
CA ALA A 305 -10.67 7.69 -15.93
C ALA A 305 -11.21 8.86 -16.76
N ASN A 306 -10.66 9.03 -17.96
CA ASN A 306 -11.16 10.03 -18.91
C ASN A 306 -12.05 9.37 -19.95
N VAL A 307 -13.29 9.81 -20.05
CA VAL A 307 -14.16 9.43 -21.18
C VAL A 307 -13.76 10.29 -22.37
N ILE A 308 -13.03 9.72 -23.31
CA ILE A 308 -12.73 10.38 -24.56
C ILE A 308 -13.94 10.19 -25.49
N THR A 309 -14.60 11.28 -25.80
CA THR A 309 -15.55 11.30 -26.91
C THR A 309 -14.73 11.39 -28.18
N GLY A 310 -14.61 10.30 -28.91
CA GLY A 310 -14.01 10.31 -30.25
C GLY A 310 -14.69 11.34 -31.13
N GLY A 311 -13.95 11.99 -32.02
CA GLY A 311 -14.51 12.91 -32.99
C GLY A 311 -15.68 12.26 -33.74
N ALA A 312 -16.78 12.99 -33.87
CA ALA A 312 -17.88 12.51 -34.69
C ALA A 312 -17.39 12.38 -36.15
N TRP A 313 -17.67 11.24 -36.76
CA TRP A 313 -17.48 11.13 -38.20
C TRP A 313 -18.48 12.08 -38.88
N ALA A 314 -17.98 13.14 -39.44
CA ALA A 314 -18.80 13.94 -40.35
C ALA A 314 -18.96 13.16 -41.67
N SER A 315 -20.15 13.19 -42.24
CA SER A 315 -20.36 12.64 -43.57
C SER A 315 -19.52 13.44 -44.56
N GLY A 316 -18.43 12.82 -45.05
CA GLY A 316 -17.65 13.34 -46.18
C GLY A 316 -18.37 13.11 -47.48
N GLY A 317 -17.82 13.63 -48.59
CA GLY A 317 -18.30 13.32 -49.94
C GLY A 317 -18.27 11.80 -50.20
N ASN A 318 -19.25 11.32 -50.94
CA ASN A 318 -19.30 9.92 -51.34
C ASN A 318 -18.09 9.52 -52.19
N LEU A 319 -17.61 8.30 -52.02
CA LEU A 319 -16.63 7.74 -52.96
C LEU A 319 -17.18 7.69 -54.36
N GLY A 320 -16.41 8.14 -55.32
CA GLY A 320 -16.84 8.13 -56.74
C GLY A 320 -17.11 6.71 -57.29
N THR A 321 -16.68 5.68 -56.59
CA THR A 321 -16.92 4.28 -56.95
C THR A 321 -17.18 3.45 -55.69
N ALA A 322 -18.27 2.69 -55.67
CA ALA A 322 -18.55 1.73 -54.57
C ALA A 322 -17.46 0.70 -54.51
N ARG A 323 -16.91 0.45 -53.32
CA ARG A 323 -15.82 -0.50 -53.06
C ARG A 323 -16.14 -1.43 -51.91
N ASN A 324 -15.78 -2.69 -52.05
CA ASN A 324 -15.81 -3.68 -50.99
C ASN A 324 -14.43 -3.77 -50.31
N ARG A 325 -14.41 -3.94 -49.01
CA ARG A 325 -13.18 -4.14 -48.21
C ARG A 325 -12.18 -2.99 -48.33
N ILE A 326 -12.58 -1.80 -47.94
CA ILE A 326 -11.70 -0.62 -47.91
C ILE A 326 -10.99 -0.56 -46.55
N GLY A 327 -9.65 -0.55 -46.57
CA GLY A 327 -8.82 -0.16 -45.45
C GLY A 327 -8.41 1.28 -45.62
N GLY A 328 -8.44 2.08 -44.57
CA GLY A 328 -7.96 3.47 -44.58
C GLY A 328 -7.14 3.74 -43.34
N ALA A 329 -6.04 4.48 -43.54
CA ALA A 329 -5.26 5.09 -42.45
C ALA A 329 -4.82 6.48 -42.93
N GLY A 330 -4.75 7.44 -42.05
CA GLY A 330 -4.26 8.78 -42.35
C GLY A 330 -4.35 9.71 -41.15
N THR A 331 -3.60 10.79 -41.22
CA THR A 331 -3.73 11.94 -40.34
C THR A 331 -4.66 12.98 -40.99
N GLN A 332 -5.56 13.57 -40.24
CA GLN A 332 -6.30 14.78 -40.62
C GLN A 332 -5.49 16.01 -40.29
#